data_ed7e400381587b9d3a7324e5d5de96be
#
_entry.id   ed7e400381587b9d3a7324e5d5de96be
#
_cell.length_a   1.000
_cell.length_b   1.000
_cell.length_c   1.000
_cell.angle_alpha   90.00
_cell.angle_beta   90.00
_cell.angle_gamma   90.00
#
_symmetry.space_group_name_H-M   'P 1'
#
loop_
_entity.id
_entity.type
_entity.pdbx_description
1 polymer ?
#
loop_
_entity_poly.entity_id
_entity_poly.type
_entity_poly.pdbx_seq_one_letter_code
_entity_poly.pdbx_strand_id
1 'polypeptide(L)'
;MIRKIYTLLILGLCLGFAACSDDNDGLDPNAAAPVIKFPMEQLDVDLNKVDNLPVVAVIKSQAGLQSVTMKLQTVEGVTEYKTVTEFFNPNSYSLSENLEYNANYEAFIIEATDKLNHVTSGTLPIAVTDVMARPVITFDPEEIIYDEMDENPVMPRTTCLLYTSDA
;
A
#
# COMPACT_ATOMS: atom_id res chain seq x y z
N MET A 1 -19.21 65.84 -8.30
CA MET A 1 -18.95 65.09 -9.57
C MET A 1 -17.90 63.98 -9.44
N ILE A 2 -16.97 64.08 -8.55
CA ILE A 2 -15.87 63.11 -8.37
C ILE A 2 -16.34 61.72 -7.88
N ARG A 3 -17.34 61.67 -7.04
CA ARG A 3 -17.90 60.38 -6.49
C ARG A 3 -18.48 59.42 -7.54
N LYS A 4 -19.05 59.93 -8.63
CA LYS A 4 -19.65 59.11 -9.70
C LYS A 4 -18.59 58.49 -10.65
N ILE A 5 -17.40 59.12 -10.73
CA ILE A 5 -16.28 58.63 -11.57
C ILE A 5 -15.65 57.39 -10.93
N TYR A 6 -15.50 57.35 -9.59
CA TYR A 6 -14.95 56.20 -8.88
C TYR A 6 -15.87 54.97 -8.96
N THR A 7 -17.18 55.16 -8.96
CA THR A 7 -18.16 54.03 -9.07
C THR A 7 -18.11 53.38 -10.45
N LEU A 8 -17.86 54.16 -11.49
CA LEU A 8 -17.73 53.64 -12.86
C LEU A 8 -16.40 52.98 -13.08
N LEU A 9 -15.32 53.44 -12.42
CA LEU A 9 -14.01 52.85 -12.53
C LEU A 9 -13.91 51.50 -11.77
N ILE A 10 -14.60 51.38 -10.64
CA ILE A 10 -14.68 50.12 -9.89
C ILE A 10 -15.54 49.06 -10.63
N LEU A 11 -16.60 49.48 -11.32
CA LEU A 11 -17.44 48.57 -12.07
C LEU A 11 -16.75 48.06 -13.33
N GLY A 12 -15.83 48.82 -13.91
CA GLY A 12 -15.01 48.43 -15.06
C GLY A 12 -13.91 47.41 -14.71
N LEU A 13 -13.43 47.38 -13.46
CA LEU A 13 -12.33 46.52 -13.02
C LEU A 13 -12.81 45.10 -12.67
N CYS A 14 -14.10 44.88 -12.44
CA CYS A 14 -14.66 43.57 -12.10
C CYS A 14 -15.00 42.69 -13.32
N LEU A 15 -14.87 43.22 -14.54
CA LEU A 15 -15.18 42.47 -15.78
C LEU A 15 -13.96 41.84 -16.46
N GLY A 16 -12.78 41.99 -15.87
CA GLY A 16 -11.52 41.56 -16.48
C GLY A 16 -10.93 40.21 -16.02
N PHE A 17 -11.56 39.50 -15.09
CA PHE A 17 -11.03 38.23 -14.55
C PHE A 17 -11.82 36.99 -14.92
N ALA A 18 -12.65 37.05 -15.96
CA ALA A 18 -13.10 35.84 -16.64
C ALA A 18 -12.14 35.52 -17.81
N ALA A 19 -10.83 35.55 -17.56
CA ALA A 19 -9.92 34.74 -18.33
C ALA A 19 -10.04 33.33 -17.77
N CYS A 20 -11.06 32.58 -18.24
CA CYS A 20 -10.89 31.15 -18.38
C CYS A 20 -9.65 31.01 -19.25
N SER A 21 -8.50 30.73 -18.65
CA SER A 21 -7.46 30.02 -19.35
C SER A 21 -8.05 28.67 -19.65
N ASP A 22 -8.64 28.57 -20.83
CA ASP A 22 -8.92 27.31 -21.48
C ASP A 22 -7.54 26.79 -21.91
N ASP A 23 -6.73 26.43 -20.91
CA ASP A 23 -5.56 25.58 -21.04
C ASP A 23 -6.10 24.18 -21.35
N ASN A 24 -6.73 24.12 -22.53
CA ASN A 24 -7.09 22.87 -23.17
C ASN A 24 -5.76 22.28 -23.67
N ASP A 25 -5.02 21.64 -22.75
CA ASP A 25 -3.74 20.96 -22.97
C ASP A 25 -3.83 19.83 -24.00
N GLY A 26 -4.86 19.86 -24.85
CA GLY A 26 -5.13 18.82 -25.85
C GLY A 26 -5.61 17.52 -25.20
N LEU A 27 -6.08 17.57 -23.95
CA LEU A 27 -6.64 16.41 -23.27
C LEU A 27 -8.01 16.05 -23.87
N ASP A 28 -8.20 14.77 -24.17
CA ASP A 28 -9.52 14.27 -24.58
C ASP A 28 -10.46 14.29 -23.35
N PRO A 29 -11.55 15.10 -23.36
CA PRO A 29 -12.50 15.17 -22.26
C PRO A 29 -13.23 13.84 -22.03
N ASN A 30 -13.18 12.90 -22.96
CA ASN A 30 -13.75 11.57 -22.85
C ASN A 30 -12.71 10.51 -22.45
N ALA A 31 -11.51 10.91 -22.08
CA ALA A 31 -10.49 9.97 -21.63
C ALA A 31 -11.00 9.14 -20.43
N ALA A 32 -10.73 7.84 -20.49
CA ALA A 32 -11.12 6.95 -19.41
C ALA A 32 -10.33 7.25 -18.11
N ALA A 33 -10.97 7.01 -16.97
CA ALA A 33 -10.33 7.11 -15.66
C ALA A 33 -9.05 6.25 -15.59
N PRO A 34 -8.12 6.58 -14.69
CA PRO A 34 -6.90 5.81 -14.48
C PRO A 34 -7.18 4.33 -14.20
N VAL A 35 -6.27 3.47 -14.64
CA VAL A 35 -6.33 2.02 -14.39
C VAL A 35 -5.15 1.61 -13.55
N ILE A 36 -5.40 0.95 -12.41
CA ILE A 36 -4.39 0.41 -11.50
C ILE A 36 -4.36 -1.10 -11.67
N LYS A 37 -3.18 -1.67 -11.88
CA LYS A 37 -2.97 -3.11 -11.99
C LYS A 37 -1.89 -3.56 -11.02
N PHE A 38 -2.24 -4.50 -10.16
CA PHE A 38 -1.30 -5.25 -9.34
C PHE A 38 -0.92 -6.55 -10.06
N PRO A 39 0.35 -6.99 -10.01
CA PRO A 39 0.77 -8.28 -10.59
C PRO A 39 0.31 -9.47 -9.75
N MET A 40 -0.20 -9.23 -8.55
CA MET A 40 -0.68 -10.21 -7.59
C MET A 40 -2.02 -9.76 -7.00
N GLU A 41 -2.83 -10.70 -6.52
CA GLU A 41 -4.14 -10.42 -5.91
C GLU A 41 -4.03 -10.05 -4.43
N GLN A 42 -2.97 -10.52 -3.77
CA GLN A 42 -2.65 -10.21 -2.37
C GLN A 42 -1.14 -10.27 -2.12
N LEU A 43 -0.69 -9.64 -1.05
CA LEU A 43 0.66 -9.78 -0.52
C LEU A 43 0.65 -10.85 0.58
N ASP A 44 1.31 -11.97 0.33
CA ASP A 44 1.50 -13.00 1.35
C ASP A 44 2.71 -12.69 2.21
N VAL A 45 2.50 -12.64 3.50
CA VAL A 45 3.53 -12.35 4.49
C VAL A 45 3.84 -13.58 5.30
N ASP A 46 5.05 -14.08 5.19
CA ASP A 46 5.61 -15.11 6.07
C ASP A 46 6.34 -14.43 7.23
N LEU A 47 5.75 -14.48 8.43
CA LEU A 47 6.29 -13.85 9.64
C LEU A 47 7.71 -14.32 10.00
N ASN A 48 8.17 -15.44 9.43
CA ASN A 48 9.50 -15.99 9.71
C ASN A 48 10.58 -15.43 8.77
N LYS A 49 10.20 -14.71 7.71
CA LYS A 49 11.13 -14.29 6.65
C LYS A 49 11.13 -12.80 6.36
N VAL A 50 10.26 -12.01 6.98
CA VAL A 50 9.97 -10.67 6.46
C VAL A 50 10.60 -9.55 7.26
N ASP A 51 11.47 -8.83 6.58
CA ASP A 51 11.87 -7.48 6.99
C ASP A 51 11.12 -6.41 6.18
N ASN A 52 10.78 -6.70 4.91
CA ASN A 52 10.15 -5.72 4.00
C ASN A 52 9.14 -6.37 3.06
N LEU A 53 8.07 -5.63 2.76
CA LEU A 53 7.03 -6.00 1.80
C LEU A 53 7.27 -5.29 0.46
N PRO A 54 7.62 -6.00 -0.61
CA PRO A 54 7.72 -5.41 -1.93
C PRO A 54 6.31 -5.19 -2.52
N VAL A 55 5.94 -3.93 -2.73
CA VAL A 55 4.69 -3.56 -3.41
C VAL A 55 5.01 -3.09 -4.81
N VAL A 56 4.41 -3.74 -5.79
CA VAL A 56 4.55 -3.39 -7.21
C VAL A 56 3.19 -3.15 -7.83
N ALA A 57 3.05 -2.08 -8.60
CA ALA A 57 1.84 -1.80 -9.36
C ALA A 57 2.16 -1.03 -10.64
N VAL A 58 1.28 -1.13 -11.63
CA VAL A 58 1.33 -0.32 -12.84
C VAL A 58 0.05 0.50 -12.93
N ILE A 59 0.23 1.82 -13.01
CA ILE A 59 -0.86 2.78 -13.13
C ILE A 59 -0.80 3.41 -14.53
N LYS A 60 -1.92 3.40 -15.23
CA LYS A 60 -2.04 3.99 -16.57
C LYS A 60 -3.18 4.99 -16.60
N SER A 61 -2.98 6.12 -17.27
CA SER A 61 -3.99 7.14 -17.50
C SER A 61 -3.90 7.66 -18.95
N GLN A 62 -5.03 7.78 -19.62
CA GLN A 62 -5.10 8.39 -20.94
C GLN A 62 -4.97 9.91 -20.87
N ALA A 63 -5.59 10.52 -19.86
CA ALA A 63 -5.51 11.96 -19.61
C ALA A 63 -4.19 12.41 -18.98
N GLY A 64 -3.34 11.46 -18.58
CA GLY A 64 -2.13 11.72 -17.81
C GLY A 64 -2.40 11.82 -16.30
N LEU A 65 -1.52 11.25 -15.51
CA LEU A 65 -1.60 11.29 -14.06
C LEU A 65 -1.31 12.68 -13.51
N GLN A 66 -2.10 13.12 -12.55
CA GLN A 66 -1.90 14.30 -11.74
C GLN A 66 -1.27 13.94 -10.40
N SER A 67 -1.78 12.91 -9.74
CA SER A 67 -1.23 12.41 -8.48
C SER A 67 -1.47 10.91 -8.32
N VAL A 68 -0.57 10.27 -7.57
CA VAL A 68 -0.72 8.90 -7.08
C VAL A 68 -0.46 8.91 -5.59
N THR A 69 -1.49 8.66 -4.80
CA THR A 69 -1.43 8.60 -3.33
C THR A 69 -1.47 7.15 -2.88
N MET A 70 -0.49 6.77 -2.09
CA MET A 70 -0.37 5.47 -1.44
C MET A 70 -0.84 5.59 -0.01
N LYS A 71 -1.67 4.64 0.41
CA LYS A 71 -2.26 4.61 1.76
C LYS A 71 -2.08 3.22 2.35
N LEU A 72 -1.98 3.15 3.66
CA LEU A 72 -1.92 1.92 4.44
C LEU A 72 -3.20 1.80 5.25
N GLN A 73 -3.88 0.68 5.09
CA GLN A 73 -5.01 0.31 5.93
C GLN A 73 -4.51 -0.52 7.09
N THR A 74 -4.96 -0.17 8.29
CA THR A 74 -4.73 -0.89 9.53
C THR A 74 -6.07 -1.11 10.24
N VAL A 75 -6.09 -1.88 11.32
CA VAL A 75 -7.27 -2.05 12.20
C VAL A 75 -7.78 -0.72 12.79
N GLU A 76 -6.92 0.29 12.88
CA GLU A 76 -7.27 1.62 13.41
C GLU A 76 -7.80 2.56 12.33
N GLY A 77 -7.61 2.24 11.05
CA GLY A 77 -8.06 3.04 9.91
C GLY A 77 -7.05 3.14 8.78
N VAL A 78 -7.30 4.09 7.88
CA VAL A 78 -6.47 4.32 6.70
C VAL A 78 -5.59 5.55 6.92
N THR A 79 -4.29 5.41 6.72
CA THR A 79 -3.30 6.49 6.80
C THR A 79 -2.60 6.70 5.46
N GLU A 80 -2.31 7.95 5.11
CA GLU A 80 -1.49 8.25 3.94
C GLU A 80 -0.03 7.86 4.22
N TYR A 81 0.56 7.14 3.28
CA TYR A 81 1.96 6.72 3.32
C TYR A 81 2.85 7.65 2.50
N LYS A 82 2.44 7.91 1.23
CA LYS A 82 3.23 8.70 0.29
C LYS A 82 2.37 9.21 -0.85
N THR A 83 2.64 10.43 -1.32
CA THR A 83 2.02 10.99 -2.53
C THR A 83 3.08 11.35 -3.55
N VAL A 84 2.87 10.97 -4.81
CA VAL A 84 3.70 11.29 -5.97
C VAL A 84 2.90 12.20 -6.90
N THR A 85 3.49 13.34 -7.29
CA THR A 85 2.89 14.34 -8.18
C THR A 85 3.76 14.63 -9.41
N GLU A 86 4.98 14.11 -9.45
CA GLU A 86 5.90 14.27 -10.56
C GLU A 86 6.13 12.94 -11.25
N PHE A 87 5.86 12.89 -12.55
CA PHE A 87 5.96 11.68 -13.35
C PHE A 87 6.87 11.92 -14.57
N PHE A 88 7.83 11.02 -14.79
CA PHE A 88 8.62 11.00 -16.01
C PHE A 88 7.74 10.75 -17.24
N ASN A 89 6.77 9.86 -17.11
CA ASN A 89 5.73 9.61 -18.11
C ASN A 89 4.36 9.71 -17.41
N PRO A 90 3.59 10.79 -17.66
CA PRO A 90 2.30 10.98 -17.01
C PRO A 90 1.25 9.95 -17.43
N ASN A 91 1.40 9.28 -18.57
CA ASN A 91 0.44 8.28 -19.04
C ASN A 91 0.70 6.88 -18.45
N SER A 92 1.87 6.65 -17.84
CA SER A 92 2.21 5.35 -17.25
C SER A 92 3.21 5.52 -16.11
N TYR A 93 2.83 5.09 -14.92
CA TYR A 93 3.67 5.07 -13.75
C TYR A 93 3.82 3.63 -13.23
N SER A 94 5.07 3.20 -13.04
CA SER A 94 5.40 1.92 -12.42
C SER A 94 5.82 2.18 -10.99
N LEU A 95 4.99 1.72 -10.06
CA LEU A 95 5.25 1.74 -8.63
C LEU A 95 6.15 0.57 -8.25
N SER A 96 7.18 0.83 -7.46
CA SER A 96 7.98 -0.18 -6.77
C SER A 96 8.38 0.40 -5.42
N GLU A 97 7.70 -0.03 -4.38
CA GLU A 97 7.95 0.39 -2.99
C GLU A 97 8.31 -0.80 -2.14
N ASN A 98 9.13 -0.57 -1.16
CA ASN A 98 9.56 -1.57 -0.18
C ASN A 98 9.10 -1.08 1.19
N LEU A 99 7.99 -1.64 1.68
CA LEU A 99 7.41 -1.27 2.96
C LEU A 99 8.08 -2.05 4.08
N GLU A 100 8.44 -1.36 5.15
CA GLU A 100 8.77 -2.04 6.40
C GLU A 100 7.52 -2.73 6.93
N TYR A 101 7.63 -4.03 7.26
CA TYR A 101 6.49 -4.81 7.71
C TYR A 101 6.01 -4.36 9.09
N ASN A 102 4.68 -4.22 9.21
CA ASN A 102 4.00 -4.05 10.49
C ASN A 102 2.80 -5.01 10.55
N ALA A 103 2.70 -5.77 11.64
CA ALA A 103 1.63 -6.76 11.84
C ALA A 103 0.20 -6.18 11.82
N ASN A 104 0.07 -4.85 11.97
CA ASN A 104 -1.21 -4.16 11.94
C ASN A 104 -1.66 -3.79 10.51
N TYR A 105 -0.83 -4.00 9.48
CA TYR A 105 -1.20 -3.70 8.10
C TYR A 105 -2.16 -4.77 7.57
N GLU A 106 -3.31 -4.33 7.06
CA GLU A 106 -4.35 -5.16 6.45
C GLU A 106 -4.37 -5.05 4.92
N ALA A 107 -4.08 -3.85 4.39
CA ALA A 107 -4.03 -3.62 2.96
C ALA A 107 -3.16 -2.41 2.58
N PHE A 108 -2.64 -2.47 1.36
CA PHE A 108 -2.04 -1.33 0.67
C PHE A 108 -3.02 -0.79 -0.36
N ILE A 109 -3.30 0.51 -0.30
CA ILE A 109 -4.26 1.18 -1.17
C ILE A 109 -3.52 2.18 -2.03
N ILE A 110 -3.80 2.16 -3.33
CA ILE A 110 -3.34 3.17 -4.29
C ILE A 110 -4.55 3.96 -4.76
N GLU A 111 -4.47 5.28 -4.71
CA GLU A 111 -5.44 6.20 -5.29
C GLU A 111 -4.75 7.03 -6.36
N ALA A 112 -5.20 6.90 -7.60
CA ALA A 112 -4.67 7.61 -8.75
C ALA A 112 -5.67 8.65 -9.24
N THR A 113 -5.21 9.90 -9.38
CA THR A 113 -5.98 11.02 -9.94
C THR A 113 -5.34 11.44 -11.25
N ASP A 114 -6.14 11.63 -12.30
CA ASP A 114 -5.69 12.15 -13.57
C ASP A 114 -5.89 13.67 -13.71
N LYS A 115 -5.41 14.25 -14.80
CA LYS A 115 -5.53 15.67 -15.11
C LYS A 115 -6.98 16.13 -15.38
N LEU A 116 -7.91 15.21 -15.60
CA LEU A 116 -9.34 15.46 -15.70
C LEU A 116 -10.05 15.29 -14.36
N ASN A 117 -9.31 15.07 -13.26
CA ASN A 117 -9.83 14.81 -11.92
C ASN A 117 -10.64 13.52 -11.79
N HIS A 118 -10.44 12.55 -12.70
CA HIS A 118 -10.96 11.21 -12.46
C HIS A 118 -10.10 10.52 -11.40
N VAL A 119 -10.76 9.90 -10.43
CA VAL A 119 -10.11 9.19 -9.34
C VAL A 119 -10.40 7.70 -9.44
N THR A 120 -9.36 6.88 -9.35
CA THR A 120 -9.47 5.43 -9.25
C THR A 120 -8.70 4.94 -8.04
N SER A 121 -9.31 4.03 -7.28
CA SER A 121 -8.67 3.37 -6.14
C SER A 121 -8.46 1.89 -6.44
N GLY A 122 -7.30 1.37 -6.07
CA GLY A 122 -6.96 -0.05 -6.10
C GLY A 122 -6.46 -0.49 -4.74
N THR A 123 -6.91 -1.66 -4.27
CA THR A 123 -6.55 -2.22 -2.97
C THR A 123 -5.82 -3.54 -3.16
N LEU A 124 -4.69 -3.71 -2.48
CA LEU A 124 -3.92 -4.94 -2.42
C LEU A 124 -3.95 -5.44 -0.98
N PRO A 125 -4.70 -6.51 -0.67
CA PRO A 125 -4.76 -7.09 0.66
C PRO A 125 -3.39 -7.61 1.12
N ILE A 126 -3.14 -7.54 2.42
CA ILE A 126 -1.96 -8.12 3.06
C ILE A 126 -2.44 -9.31 3.88
N ALA A 127 -2.08 -10.51 3.45
CA ALA A 127 -2.42 -11.74 4.14
C ALA A 127 -1.21 -12.26 4.92
N VAL A 128 -1.40 -12.41 6.22
CA VAL A 128 -0.38 -13.03 7.08
C VAL A 128 -0.62 -14.53 7.09
N THR A 129 0.28 -15.28 6.48
CA THR A 129 0.25 -16.73 6.53
C THR A 129 1.22 -17.21 7.60
N ASP A 130 0.69 -17.83 8.64
CA ASP A 130 1.49 -18.55 9.65
C ASP A 130 1.80 -19.94 9.08
N VAL A 131 2.76 -20.01 8.17
CA VAL A 131 3.06 -21.23 7.39
C VAL A 131 3.86 -22.24 8.18
N MET A 132 4.37 -21.92 9.36
CA MET A 132 5.09 -22.87 10.19
C MET A 132 4.43 -23.02 11.54
N ALA A 133 3.79 -24.19 11.73
CA ALA A 133 3.53 -24.68 13.10
C ALA A 133 4.87 -24.65 13.87
N ARG A 134 4.88 -23.98 15.02
CA ARG A 134 6.08 -23.92 15.88
C ARG A 134 6.50 -25.35 16.19
N PRO A 135 7.79 -25.69 16.08
CA PRO A 135 8.23 -27.03 16.47
C PRO A 135 7.87 -27.28 17.93
N VAL A 136 7.14 -28.34 18.17
CA VAL A 136 6.83 -28.79 19.53
C VAL A 136 7.93 -29.75 19.93
N ILE A 137 8.69 -29.39 20.95
CA ILE A 137 9.72 -30.24 21.53
C ILE A 137 9.08 -30.95 22.70
N THR A 138 8.95 -32.26 22.59
CA THR A 138 8.50 -33.12 23.70
C THR A 138 9.67 -33.94 24.21
N PHE A 139 9.76 -34.05 25.51
CA PHE A 139 10.72 -34.90 26.18
C PHE A 139 10.01 -36.18 26.64
N ASP A 140 10.61 -37.30 26.37
CA ASP A 140 10.15 -38.59 26.88
C ASP A 140 11.32 -39.28 27.62
N PRO A 141 11.26 -39.47 28.92
CA PRO A 141 10.14 -39.07 29.82
C PRO A 141 10.06 -37.54 30.05
N GLU A 142 8.86 -37.04 30.40
CA GLU A 142 8.61 -35.59 30.72
C GLU A 142 9.43 -35.12 31.92
N GLU A 143 9.81 -36.04 32.80
CA GLU A 143 10.58 -35.76 33.99
C GLU A 143 11.84 -36.61 34.04
N ILE A 144 12.99 -36.01 34.26
CA ILE A 144 14.26 -36.72 34.45
C ILE A 144 14.39 -37.00 35.92
N ILE A 145 14.19 -38.27 36.30
CA ILE A 145 14.47 -38.73 37.66
C ILE A 145 15.95 -39.14 37.69
N TYR A 146 16.76 -38.35 38.36
CA TYR A 146 18.15 -38.66 38.58
C TYR A 146 18.33 -39.38 39.91
N ASP A 147 18.77 -40.65 39.86
CA ASP A 147 19.21 -41.38 41.02
C ASP A 147 20.75 -41.42 41.01
N GLU A 148 21.37 -40.82 42.02
CA GLU A 148 22.85 -40.79 42.16
C GLU A 148 23.49 -42.18 42.27
N MET A 149 22.67 -43.22 42.51
CA MET A 149 23.15 -44.60 42.60
C MET A 149 22.98 -45.39 41.30
N ASP A 150 22.39 -44.81 40.30
CA ASP A 150 22.19 -45.49 39.00
C ASP A 150 23.44 -45.31 38.11
N GLU A 151 24.15 -46.42 37.84
CA GLU A 151 25.32 -46.42 37.01
C GLU A 151 25.02 -46.16 35.51
N ASN A 152 23.72 -46.20 35.10
CA ASN A 152 23.26 -45.94 33.73
C ASN A 152 21.98 -45.09 33.68
N PRO A 153 22.07 -43.79 33.88
CA PRO A 153 20.91 -42.92 33.84
C PRO A 153 20.25 -42.94 32.47
N VAL A 154 18.92 -43.12 32.42
CA VAL A 154 18.16 -43.08 31.18
C VAL A 154 18.12 -41.63 30.71
N MET A 155 18.82 -41.33 29.61
CA MET A 155 18.79 -40.03 28.98
C MET A 155 17.45 -39.83 28.25
N PRO A 156 16.77 -38.66 28.44
CA PRO A 156 15.55 -38.38 27.73
C PRO A 156 15.79 -38.33 26.22
N ARG A 157 14.90 -38.93 25.44
CA ARG A 157 14.89 -38.81 24.00
C ARG A 157 14.11 -37.58 23.61
N THR A 158 14.70 -36.70 22.82
CA THR A 158 14.06 -35.54 22.28
C THR A 158 13.43 -35.90 20.94
N THR A 159 12.11 -35.79 20.82
CA THR A 159 11.41 -35.96 19.56
C THR A 159 10.97 -34.58 19.07
N CYS A 160 11.47 -34.15 17.93
CA CYS A 160 11.02 -32.95 17.24
C CYS A 160 10.03 -33.36 16.15
N LEU A 161 8.76 -32.97 16.28
CA LEU A 161 7.76 -33.14 15.25
C LEU A 161 7.73 -31.87 14.40
N LEU A 162 8.30 -31.96 13.19
CA LEU A 162 8.12 -30.98 12.15
C LEU A 162 6.81 -31.29 11.43
N TYR A 163 5.78 -30.50 11.66
CA TYR A 163 4.58 -30.54 10.83
C TYR A 163 4.89 -29.86 9.51
N THR A 164 5.08 -30.66 8.45
CA THR A 164 4.95 -30.15 7.09
C THR A 164 3.48 -30.27 6.74
N SER A 165 2.77 -29.15 6.61
CA SER A 165 1.45 -29.16 5.99
C SER A 165 1.67 -29.36 4.50
N ASP A 166 1.44 -30.58 4.04
CA ASP A 166 1.21 -30.86 2.62
C ASP A 166 -0.13 -30.23 2.25
N ALA A 167 -0.09 -29.14 1.45
CA ALA A 167 -1.24 -28.55 0.81
C ALA A 167 -1.39 -29.12 -0.62
#